data_6eb6fae3d4d120df4502a227e9613038
#
_entry.id   6eb6fae3d4d120df4502a227e9613038
#
_cell.length_a   1.000
_cell.length_b   1.000
_cell.length_c   1.000
_cell.angle_alpha   90.00
_cell.angle_beta   90.00
_cell.angle_gamma   90.00
#
_symmetry.space_group_name_H-M   'P 1'
#
loop_
_entity.id
_entity.type
_entity.pdbx_description
1 polymer ?
#
loop_
_entity_poly.entity_id
_entity_poly.type
_entity_poly.pdbx_seq_one_letter_code
_entity_poly.pdbx_strand_id
1 'polypeptide(L)'
;MDAAIQAFIRQESRVNPTSKERNLSDALDAVDAKILDLIQHDAALSVAEVAEQVGLSSSPCWRRIRRLEEAGVIQRRVTILDRERLGLNFEVYCTAKLSLPTKENLEAFEAAAIGWEEVVQCATVTGPADFELRVVTRDIHGFDTFLRDRLLSLGLVSNIESRIVIRSVKNTTVVPLGLIDPRVNGAE
;
A
#
# COMPACT_ATOMS: atom_id res chain seq x y z
N MET A 1 -24.86 -6.36 3.62
CA MET A 1 -23.77 -5.42 3.91
C MET A 1 -23.95 -4.98 5.35
N ASP A 2 -23.05 -5.42 6.22
CA ASP A 2 -23.27 -5.46 7.68
C ASP A 2 -23.27 -4.04 8.29
N ALA A 3 -24.25 -3.75 9.14
CA ALA A 3 -24.42 -2.44 9.80
C ALA A 3 -23.19 -2.04 10.63
N ALA A 4 -22.43 -3.03 11.13
CA ALA A 4 -21.21 -2.81 11.88
C ALA A 4 -20.08 -2.24 11.01
N ILE A 5 -19.92 -2.72 9.77
CA ILE A 5 -18.94 -2.23 8.79
C ILE A 5 -19.29 -0.80 8.37
N GLN A 6 -20.59 -0.51 8.16
CA GLN A 6 -21.04 0.85 7.84
C GLN A 6 -20.81 1.81 9.00
N ALA A 7 -20.95 1.34 10.24
CA ALA A 7 -20.66 2.14 11.43
C ALA A 7 -19.17 2.43 11.58
N PHE A 8 -18.31 1.42 11.32
CA PHE A 8 -16.84 1.56 11.34
C PHE A 8 -16.36 2.56 10.27
N ILE A 9 -16.79 2.38 9.01
CA ILE A 9 -16.46 3.31 7.91
C ILE A 9 -16.94 4.73 8.22
N ARG A 10 -18.12 4.90 8.84
CA ARG A 10 -18.63 6.21 9.25
C ARG A 10 -17.85 6.81 10.44
N GLN A 11 -17.28 5.99 11.30
CA GLN A 11 -16.50 6.46 12.45
C GLN A 11 -15.12 6.92 12.02
N GLU A 12 -14.46 6.21 11.11
CA GLU A 12 -13.20 6.62 10.47
C GLU A 12 -13.40 7.89 9.62
N SER A 13 -14.52 8.00 8.89
CA SER A 13 -14.88 9.20 8.12
C SER A 13 -15.22 10.43 9.00
N ARG A 14 -15.38 10.23 10.32
CA ARG A 14 -15.62 11.30 11.31
C ARG A 14 -14.38 11.71 12.09
N VAL A 15 -13.20 11.20 11.76
CA VAL A 15 -11.95 11.87 12.15
C VAL A 15 -11.99 13.22 11.44
N ASN A 16 -12.51 14.20 12.17
CA ASN A 16 -12.55 15.60 11.75
C ASN A 16 -11.09 15.99 11.47
N PRO A 17 -10.67 16.25 10.21
CA PRO A 17 -9.28 16.60 9.95
C PRO A 17 -9.01 17.83 10.80
N THR A 18 -8.17 17.65 11.82
CA THR A 18 -7.61 18.79 12.52
C THR A 18 -7.01 19.68 11.43
N SER A 19 -7.05 20.99 11.61
CA SER A 19 -6.65 22.01 10.61
C SER A 19 -5.22 21.84 10.02
N LYS A 20 -4.52 20.76 10.34
CA LYS A 20 -3.23 20.29 9.78
C LYS A 20 -3.39 19.28 8.63
N GLU A 21 -4.54 18.64 8.49
CA GLU A 21 -4.86 17.69 7.42
C GLU A 21 -5.71 18.35 6.30
N ARG A 22 -5.43 19.62 5.97
CA ARG A 22 -5.83 20.11 4.66
C ARG A 22 -5.24 19.16 3.65
N ASN A 23 -6.11 18.47 2.86
CA ASN A 23 -5.69 17.56 1.81
C ASN A 23 -4.49 18.17 1.08
N LEU A 24 -3.34 17.55 1.22
CA LEU A 24 -2.09 18.04 0.64
C LEU A 24 -2.20 18.08 -0.89
N SER A 25 -3.17 17.31 -1.47
CA SER A 25 -3.56 17.40 -2.88
C SER A 25 -3.93 18.82 -3.30
N ASP A 26 -4.59 19.60 -2.42
CA ASP A 26 -4.94 21.01 -2.70
C ASP A 26 -3.75 21.97 -2.66
N ALA A 27 -2.60 21.51 -2.15
CA ALA A 27 -1.36 22.28 -2.02
C ALA A 27 -0.26 21.86 -3.01
N LEU A 28 -0.49 20.80 -3.81
CA LEU A 28 0.42 20.35 -4.86
C LEU A 28 0.22 21.22 -6.11
N ASP A 29 1.30 21.71 -6.65
CA ASP A 29 1.31 22.38 -7.96
C ASP A 29 1.76 21.45 -9.09
N ALA A 30 1.65 21.89 -10.33
CA ALA A 30 2.01 21.11 -11.51
C ALA A 30 3.51 20.71 -11.53
N VAL A 31 4.37 21.51 -10.89
CA VAL A 31 5.80 21.19 -10.79
C VAL A 31 6.02 20.10 -9.74
N ASP A 32 5.32 20.13 -8.62
CA ASP A 32 5.36 19.07 -7.64
C ASP A 32 4.90 17.74 -8.22
N ALA A 33 3.81 17.74 -9.00
CA ALA A 33 3.33 16.54 -9.68
C ALA A 33 4.38 15.97 -10.65
N LYS A 34 5.07 16.81 -11.42
CA LYS A 34 6.17 16.38 -12.31
C LYS A 34 7.35 15.80 -11.53
N ILE A 35 7.73 16.44 -10.41
CA ILE A 35 8.79 15.91 -9.52
C ILE A 35 8.39 14.53 -9.01
N LEU A 36 7.17 14.39 -8.47
CA LEU A 36 6.67 13.11 -7.97
C LEU A 36 6.62 12.04 -9.05
N ASP A 37 6.19 12.41 -10.27
CA ASP A 37 6.14 11.46 -11.38
C ASP A 37 7.54 10.95 -11.77
N LEU A 38 8.53 11.81 -11.83
CA LEU A 38 9.91 11.40 -12.10
C LEU A 38 10.45 10.46 -11.05
N ILE A 39 10.36 10.83 -9.77
CA ILE A 39 10.98 10.07 -8.68
C ILE A 39 10.24 8.76 -8.35
N GLN A 40 8.94 8.64 -8.67
CA GLN A 40 8.23 7.37 -8.48
C GLN A 40 8.56 6.34 -9.56
N HIS A 41 9.01 6.78 -10.75
CA HIS A 41 9.46 5.91 -11.83
C HIS A 41 10.95 5.55 -11.70
N ASP A 42 11.77 6.51 -11.25
CA ASP A 42 13.20 6.30 -11.03
C ASP A 42 13.68 7.02 -9.76
N ALA A 43 13.79 6.25 -8.68
CA ALA A 43 14.27 6.75 -7.38
C ALA A 43 15.80 7.01 -7.35
N ALA A 44 16.55 6.59 -8.39
CA ALA A 44 17.99 6.80 -8.48
C ALA A 44 18.37 8.19 -9.04
N LEU A 45 17.41 8.91 -9.64
CA LEU A 45 17.64 10.25 -10.14
C LEU A 45 18.16 11.18 -9.04
N SER A 46 19.25 11.88 -9.35
CA SER A 46 19.77 12.94 -8.50
C SER A 46 18.86 14.18 -8.54
N VAL A 47 18.96 15.02 -7.53
CA VAL A 47 18.21 16.29 -7.48
C VAL A 47 18.52 17.19 -8.69
N ALA A 48 19.75 17.14 -9.21
CA ALA A 48 20.13 17.92 -10.40
C ALA A 48 19.42 17.43 -11.66
N GLU A 49 19.34 16.12 -11.87
CA GLU A 49 18.64 15.51 -13.01
C GLU A 49 17.13 15.78 -12.95
N VAL A 50 16.53 15.65 -11.75
CA VAL A 50 15.11 16.00 -11.55
C VAL A 50 14.87 17.49 -11.84
N ALA A 51 15.74 18.38 -11.32
CA ALA A 51 15.63 19.82 -11.51
C ALA A 51 15.68 20.21 -13.00
N GLU A 52 16.60 19.63 -13.77
CA GLU A 52 16.72 19.83 -15.21
C GLU A 52 15.42 19.47 -15.94
N GLN A 53 14.85 18.29 -15.62
CA GLN A 53 13.63 17.79 -16.27
C GLN A 53 12.37 18.61 -15.95
N VAL A 54 12.33 19.25 -14.76
CA VAL A 54 11.18 20.11 -14.38
C VAL A 54 11.42 21.60 -14.65
N GLY A 55 12.56 21.98 -15.24
CA GLY A 55 12.90 23.36 -15.57
C GLY A 55 13.24 24.25 -14.36
N LEU A 56 13.82 23.66 -13.32
CA LEU A 56 14.26 24.36 -12.10
C LEU A 56 15.79 24.29 -11.93
N SER A 57 16.33 25.16 -11.11
CA SER A 57 17.68 24.96 -10.55
C SER A 57 17.62 23.96 -9.36
N SER A 58 18.75 23.34 -9.03
CA SER A 58 18.81 22.27 -8.02
C SER A 58 18.32 22.70 -6.63
N SER A 59 18.58 23.95 -6.21
CA SER A 59 18.21 24.42 -4.86
C SER A 59 16.67 24.51 -4.64
N PRO A 60 15.86 25.15 -5.51
CA PRO A 60 14.41 25.14 -5.38
C PRO A 60 13.81 23.74 -5.59
N CYS A 61 14.38 22.91 -6.48
CA CYS A 61 13.94 21.52 -6.63
C CYS A 61 14.15 20.72 -5.34
N TRP A 62 15.33 20.80 -4.73
CA TRP A 62 15.62 20.18 -3.46
C TRP A 62 14.65 20.59 -2.35
N ARG A 63 14.35 21.90 -2.23
CA ARG A 63 13.39 22.40 -1.22
C ARG A 63 11.99 21.83 -1.42
N ARG A 64 11.54 21.65 -2.68
CA ARG A 64 10.25 21.03 -2.99
C ARG A 64 10.23 19.54 -2.58
N ILE A 65 11.26 18.78 -2.94
CA ILE A 65 11.39 17.37 -2.56
C ILE A 65 11.37 17.22 -1.03
N ARG A 66 12.15 18.03 -0.31
CA ARG A 66 12.16 18.01 1.15
C ARG A 66 10.80 18.32 1.76
N ARG A 67 10.09 19.32 1.23
CA ARG A 67 8.73 19.64 1.64
C ARG A 67 7.78 18.44 1.46
N LEU A 68 7.87 17.74 0.33
CA LEU A 68 7.05 16.57 0.01
C LEU A 68 7.39 15.36 0.91
N GLU A 69 8.65 15.19 1.28
CA GLU A 69 9.09 14.21 2.27
C GLU A 69 8.58 14.55 3.67
N GLU A 70 8.77 15.78 4.14
CA GLU A 70 8.33 16.27 5.47
C GLU A 70 6.80 16.25 5.61
N ALA A 71 6.08 16.44 4.51
CA ALA A 71 4.63 16.34 4.45
C ALA A 71 4.11 14.89 4.34
N GLY A 72 5.00 13.90 4.22
CA GLY A 72 4.64 12.48 4.12
C GLY A 72 4.08 12.05 2.76
N VAL A 73 4.10 12.92 1.73
CA VAL A 73 3.71 12.55 0.35
C VAL A 73 4.71 11.53 -0.20
N ILE A 74 6.00 11.78 0.02
CA ILE A 74 7.06 10.83 -0.24
C ILE A 74 7.33 10.08 1.07
N GLN A 75 6.82 8.88 1.19
CA GLN A 75 6.96 8.08 2.42
C GLN A 75 8.38 7.54 2.60
N ARG A 76 8.94 6.96 1.53
CA ARG A 76 10.26 6.33 1.53
C ARG A 76 10.73 6.01 0.11
N ARG A 77 12.03 5.79 -0.05
CA ARG A 77 12.62 5.23 -1.27
C ARG A 77 13.03 3.80 -1.00
N VAL A 78 12.68 2.89 -1.90
CA VAL A 78 12.96 1.46 -1.76
C VAL A 78 13.53 0.90 -3.07
N THR A 79 14.34 -0.14 -2.95
CA THR A 79 14.75 -0.95 -4.09
C THR A 79 13.74 -2.06 -4.30
N ILE A 80 13.21 -2.20 -5.51
CA ILE A 80 12.32 -3.30 -5.87
C ILE A 80 13.16 -4.50 -6.29
N LEU A 81 12.96 -5.61 -5.61
CA LEU A 81 13.66 -6.87 -5.90
C LEU A 81 12.82 -7.76 -6.80
N ASP A 82 13.48 -8.47 -7.71
CA ASP A 82 12.87 -9.51 -8.51
C ASP A 82 12.75 -10.80 -7.67
N ARG A 83 11.56 -11.05 -7.14
CA ARG A 83 11.27 -12.19 -6.27
C ARG A 83 11.47 -13.53 -6.97
N GLU A 84 11.22 -13.60 -8.29
CA GLU A 84 11.36 -14.83 -9.05
C GLU A 84 12.84 -15.25 -9.18
N ARG A 85 13.72 -14.26 -9.43
CA ARG A 85 15.18 -14.48 -9.41
C ARG A 85 15.72 -14.86 -8.04
N LEU A 86 15.01 -14.49 -6.97
CA LEU A 86 15.34 -14.89 -5.60
C LEU A 86 14.72 -16.25 -5.20
N GLY A 87 14.01 -16.91 -6.12
CA GLY A 87 13.39 -18.21 -5.86
C GLY A 87 12.06 -18.16 -5.09
N LEU A 88 11.46 -16.99 -4.96
CA LEU A 88 10.16 -16.80 -4.31
C LEU A 88 9.04 -16.83 -5.38
N ASN A 89 8.81 -18.01 -5.95
CA ASN A 89 7.99 -18.17 -7.16
C ASN A 89 6.52 -18.44 -6.88
N PHE A 90 6.14 -18.67 -5.62
CA PHE A 90 4.77 -19.02 -5.26
C PHE A 90 4.06 -17.84 -4.61
N GLU A 91 3.07 -17.30 -5.31
CA GLU A 91 2.30 -16.15 -4.87
C GLU A 91 0.83 -16.54 -4.75
N VAL A 92 0.19 -16.15 -3.65
CA VAL A 92 -1.19 -16.46 -3.34
C VAL A 92 -1.91 -15.22 -2.82
N TYR A 93 -3.10 -14.95 -3.35
CA TYR A 93 -4.06 -14.08 -2.68
C TYR A 93 -4.94 -14.95 -1.78
N CYS A 94 -4.93 -14.63 -0.50
CA CYS A 94 -5.62 -15.40 0.52
C CYS A 94 -6.61 -14.48 1.23
N THR A 95 -7.89 -14.86 1.28
CA THR A 95 -8.87 -14.14 2.08
C THR A 95 -9.12 -14.91 3.37
N ALA A 96 -9.25 -14.19 4.46
CA ALA A 96 -9.55 -14.74 5.78
C ALA A 96 -10.82 -14.12 6.35
N LYS A 97 -11.69 -14.99 6.89
CA LYS A 97 -12.87 -14.58 7.64
C LYS A 97 -12.71 -15.00 9.08
N LEU A 98 -12.90 -14.07 10.01
CA LEU A 98 -12.84 -14.37 11.44
C LEU A 98 -14.09 -15.13 11.89
N SER A 99 -13.93 -15.99 12.88
CA SER A 99 -15.03 -16.68 13.55
C SER A 99 -15.92 -15.71 14.32
N LEU A 100 -15.30 -14.71 14.93
CA LEU A 100 -15.95 -13.64 15.66
C LEU A 100 -15.20 -12.32 15.42
N PRO A 101 -15.72 -11.42 14.54
CA PRO A 101 -15.05 -10.16 14.18
C PRO A 101 -15.29 -9.08 15.26
N THR A 102 -14.77 -9.30 16.48
CA THR A 102 -14.70 -8.26 17.50
C THR A 102 -13.50 -7.35 17.23
N LYS A 103 -13.49 -6.17 17.82
CA LYS A 103 -12.36 -5.23 17.72
C LYS A 103 -11.05 -5.91 18.17
N GLU A 104 -11.09 -6.63 19.27
CA GLU A 104 -9.93 -7.32 19.84
C GLU A 104 -9.39 -8.39 18.90
N ASN A 105 -10.28 -9.17 18.26
CA ASN A 105 -9.88 -10.21 17.31
C ASN A 105 -9.35 -9.63 15.98
N LEU A 106 -9.92 -8.52 15.52
CA LEU A 106 -9.41 -7.78 14.35
C LEU A 106 -8.00 -7.27 14.62
N GLU A 107 -7.79 -6.54 15.73
CA GLU A 107 -6.48 -6.02 16.14
C GLU A 107 -5.45 -7.14 16.36
N ALA A 108 -5.86 -8.28 16.95
CA ALA A 108 -4.99 -9.44 17.13
C ALA A 108 -4.55 -10.06 15.80
N PHE A 109 -5.47 -10.17 14.83
CA PHE A 109 -5.15 -10.65 13.49
C PHE A 109 -4.19 -9.70 12.75
N GLU A 110 -4.46 -8.40 12.80
CA GLU A 110 -3.62 -7.37 12.19
C GLU A 110 -2.20 -7.40 12.75
N ALA A 111 -2.06 -7.45 14.08
CA ALA A 111 -0.77 -7.54 14.75
C ALA A 111 0.01 -8.80 14.34
N ALA A 112 -0.67 -9.95 14.23
CA ALA A 112 -0.05 -11.17 13.75
C ALA A 112 0.38 -11.07 12.30
N ALA A 113 -0.48 -10.55 11.41
CA ALA A 113 -0.20 -10.42 9.99
C ALA A 113 1.00 -9.50 9.69
N ILE A 114 1.18 -8.43 10.47
CA ILE A 114 2.35 -7.54 10.39
C ILE A 114 3.65 -8.29 10.70
N GLY A 115 3.60 -9.29 11.57
CA GLY A 115 4.77 -10.08 11.96
C GLY A 115 5.11 -11.26 11.03
N TRP A 116 4.29 -11.57 10.03
CA TRP A 116 4.53 -12.69 9.11
C TRP A 116 5.34 -12.24 7.90
N GLU A 117 6.55 -12.78 7.76
CA GLU A 117 7.49 -12.44 6.67
C GLU A 117 6.95 -12.83 5.30
N GLU A 118 6.13 -13.89 5.23
CA GLU A 118 5.51 -14.39 4.01
C GLU A 118 4.40 -13.44 3.50
N VAL A 119 3.84 -12.59 4.38
CA VAL A 119 2.76 -11.66 4.04
C VAL A 119 3.35 -10.33 3.57
N VAL A 120 3.27 -10.08 2.27
CA VAL A 120 3.78 -8.85 1.65
C VAL A 120 2.73 -7.74 1.56
N GLN A 121 1.46 -8.09 1.77
CA GLN A 121 0.34 -7.15 1.86
C GLN A 121 -0.78 -7.77 2.71
N CYS A 122 -1.38 -6.97 3.57
CA CYS A 122 -2.59 -7.29 4.30
C CYS A 122 -3.51 -6.07 4.28
N ALA A 123 -4.78 -6.30 3.98
CA ALA A 123 -5.80 -5.26 3.97
C ALA A 123 -7.08 -5.77 4.62
N THR A 124 -7.73 -4.93 5.41
CA THR A 124 -9.13 -5.13 5.82
C THR A 124 -10.03 -4.82 4.64
N VAL A 125 -10.96 -5.70 4.33
CA VAL A 125 -11.81 -5.59 3.14
C VAL A 125 -13.30 -5.64 3.50
N THR A 126 -14.11 -5.03 2.67
CA THR A 126 -15.57 -5.16 2.75
C THR A 126 -16.03 -6.37 1.93
N GLY A 127 -17.07 -7.09 2.40
CA GLY A 127 -17.64 -8.21 1.67
C GLY A 127 -17.70 -9.49 2.49
N PRO A 128 -17.53 -10.67 1.88
CA PRO A 128 -17.68 -11.96 2.56
C PRO A 128 -16.51 -12.32 3.48
N ALA A 129 -15.34 -11.71 3.29
CA ALA A 129 -14.14 -11.88 4.11
C ALA A 129 -13.84 -10.59 4.89
N ASP A 130 -13.06 -10.70 5.96
CA ASP A 130 -12.63 -9.57 6.78
C ASP A 130 -11.25 -9.07 6.34
N PHE A 131 -10.38 -9.96 5.87
CA PHE A 131 -9.02 -9.64 5.45
C PHE A 131 -8.69 -10.25 4.08
N GLU A 132 -7.88 -9.52 3.31
CA GLU A 132 -7.19 -10.02 2.13
C GLU A 132 -5.68 -9.90 2.33
N LEU A 133 -4.97 -11.02 2.11
CA LEU A 133 -3.53 -11.13 2.23
C LEU A 133 -2.92 -11.48 0.87
N ARG A 134 -1.77 -10.91 0.58
CA ARG A 134 -0.87 -11.34 -0.48
C ARG A 134 0.31 -12.04 0.15
N VAL A 135 0.41 -13.34 -0.09
CA VAL A 135 1.42 -14.22 0.51
C VAL A 135 2.41 -14.65 -0.56
N VAL A 136 3.70 -14.60 -0.25
CA VAL A 136 4.78 -15.00 -1.14
C VAL A 136 5.64 -16.03 -0.44
N THR A 137 5.83 -17.19 -1.09
CA THR A 137 6.66 -18.28 -0.60
C THR A 137 7.51 -18.87 -1.72
N ARG A 138 8.37 -19.82 -1.43
CA ARG A 138 9.17 -20.52 -2.45
C ARG A 138 8.31 -21.40 -3.34
N ASP A 139 7.41 -22.15 -2.71
CA ASP A 139 6.60 -23.18 -3.34
C ASP A 139 5.31 -23.42 -2.53
N ILE A 140 4.51 -24.39 -2.97
CA ILE A 140 3.25 -24.79 -2.33
C ILE A 140 3.48 -25.35 -0.90
N HIS A 141 4.62 -25.98 -0.63
CA HIS A 141 4.91 -26.52 0.70
C HIS A 141 5.18 -25.40 1.69
N GLY A 142 5.90 -24.35 1.27
CA GLY A 142 6.07 -23.14 2.05
C GLY A 142 4.74 -22.46 2.36
N PHE A 143 3.82 -22.45 1.41
CA PHE A 143 2.48 -21.92 1.63
C PHE A 143 1.64 -22.80 2.59
N ASP A 144 1.69 -24.12 2.47
CA ASP A 144 1.02 -25.04 3.41
C ASP A 144 1.55 -24.85 4.85
N THR A 145 2.86 -24.71 5.01
CA THR A 145 3.50 -24.39 6.31
C THR A 145 2.97 -23.05 6.85
N PHE A 146 2.95 -22.00 6.04
CA PHE A 146 2.37 -20.71 6.44
C PHE A 146 0.92 -20.84 6.89
N LEU A 147 0.08 -21.55 6.14
CA LEU A 147 -1.32 -21.74 6.48
C LEU A 147 -1.47 -22.42 7.85
N ARG A 148 -0.74 -23.51 8.09
CA ARG A 148 -0.87 -24.28 9.35
C ARG A 148 -0.25 -23.58 10.53
N ASP A 149 0.99 -23.13 10.38
CA ASP A 149 1.81 -22.68 11.50
C ASP A 149 1.58 -21.20 11.84
N ARG A 150 1.01 -20.44 10.92
CA ARG A 150 0.71 -19.02 11.12
C ARG A 150 -0.80 -18.76 11.16
N LEU A 151 -1.47 -18.94 10.04
CA LEU A 151 -2.85 -18.45 9.86
C LEU A 151 -3.87 -19.27 10.67
N LEU A 152 -3.80 -20.62 10.60
CA LEU A 152 -4.71 -21.49 11.33
C LEU A 152 -4.36 -21.58 12.82
N SER A 153 -3.07 -21.55 13.17
CA SER A 153 -2.62 -21.61 14.56
C SER A 153 -3.10 -20.42 15.41
N LEU A 154 -3.45 -19.31 14.77
CA LEU A 154 -4.01 -18.15 15.44
C LEU A 154 -5.38 -18.44 16.09
N GLY A 155 -6.12 -19.43 15.58
CA GLY A 155 -7.41 -19.86 16.15
C GLY A 155 -8.56 -18.86 15.98
N LEU A 156 -8.36 -17.79 15.24
CA LEU A 156 -9.35 -16.72 15.03
C LEU A 156 -10.17 -16.90 13.75
N VAL A 157 -9.67 -17.69 12.79
CA VAL A 157 -10.20 -17.74 11.42
C VAL A 157 -11.22 -18.88 11.28
N SER A 158 -12.38 -18.57 10.69
CA SER A 158 -13.44 -19.54 10.38
C SER A 158 -13.40 -20.04 8.94
N ASN A 159 -12.92 -19.22 8.01
CA ASN A 159 -12.84 -19.58 6.61
C ASN A 159 -11.62 -18.93 5.95
N ILE A 160 -10.99 -19.67 5.05
CA ILE A 160 -9.86 -19.23 4.23
C ILE A 160 -10.14 -19.63 2.78
N GLU A 161 -10.01 -18.67 1.87
CA GLU A 161 -9.98 -18.95 0.45
C GLU A 161 -8.63 -18.55 -0.12
N SER A 162 -7.98 -19.46 -0.84
CA SER A 162 -6.65 -19.25 -1.42
C SER A 162 -6.72 -19.27 -2.94
N ARG A 163 -6.21 -18.23 -3.58
CA ARG A 163 -6.17 -18.07 -5.05
C ARG A 163 -4.72 -17.98 -5.48
N ILE A 164 -4.22 -19.04 -6.11
CA ILE A 164 -2.83 -19.10 -6.58
C ILE A 164 -2.69 -18.21 -7.83
N VAL A 165 -1.69 -17.35 -7.83
CA VAL A 165 -1.38 -16.49 -8.99
C VAL A 165 -0.67 -17.33 -10.05
N ILE A 166 -1.33 -17.51 -11.18
CA ILE A 166 -0.75 -18.19 -12.34
C ILE A 166 0.22 -17.26 -13.07
N ARG A 167 -0.15 -15.99 -13.21
CA ARG A 167 0.65 -14.97 -13.87
C ARG A 167 0.28 -13.58 -13.37
N SER A 168 1.27 -12.80 -12.97
CA SER A 168 1.07 -11.37 -12.70
C SER A 168 1.00 -10.60 -14.03
N VAL A 169 -0.09 -9.87 -14.25
CA VAL A 169 -0.29 -9.06 -15.48
C VAL A 169 0.21 -7.64 -15.27
N LYS A 170 -0.01 -7.09 -14.08
CA LYS A 170 0.46 -5.75 -13.70
C LYS A 170 0.75 -5.75 -12.20
N ASN A 171 1.94 -5.33 -11.84
CA ASN A 171 2.35 -5.07 -10.47
C ASN A 171 3.19 -3.79 -10.47
N THR A 172 2.67 -2.71 -9.93
CA THR A 172 3.34 -1.40 -9.91
C THR A 172 3.11 -0.69 -8.59
N THR A 173 4.09 0.07 -8.15
CA THR A 173 4.01 0.98 -7.01
C THR A 173 3.68 2.42 -7.46
N VAL A 174 3.53 2.65 -8.76
CA VAL A 174 3.25 3.97 -9.33
C VAL A 174 1.84 4.41 -8.97
N VAL A 175 1.73 5.54 -8.29
CA VAL A 175 0.47 6.20 -7.95
C VAL A 175 -0.02 6.97 -9.18
N PRO A 176 -1.31 6.83 -9.58
CA PRO A 176 -1.85 7.52 -10.76
C PRO A 176 -2.09 9.02 -10.46
N LEU A 177 -1.04 9.82 -10.55
CA LEU A 177 -1.09 11.26 -10.25
C LEU A 177 -2.10 12.03 -11.11
N GLY A 178 -2.43 11.51 -12.30
CA GLY A 178 -3.49 12.07 -13.16
C GLY A 178 -4.90 12.04 -12.57
N LEU A 179 -5.12 11.29 -11.49
CA LEU A 179 -6.39 11.26 -10.75
C LEU A 179 -6.44 12.29 -9.61
N ILE A 180 -5.32 12.94 -9.30
CA ILE A 180 -5.28 14.07 -8.40
C ILE A 180 -5.88 15.28 -9.13
N ASP A 181 -6.42 16.26 -8.39
CA ASP A 181 -7.11 17.46 -8.90
C ASP A 181 -6.55 17.95 -10.24
N PRO A 182 -7.42 18.26 -11.26
CA PRO A 182 -7.02 18.74 -12.57
C PRO A 182 -6.08 19.95 -12.56
N ARG A 183 -6.13 20.79 -11.52
CA ARG A 183 -5.21 21.92 -11.31
C ARG A 183 -3.75 21.51 -11.14
N VAL A 184 -3.49 20.27 -10.72
CA VAL A 184 -2.14 19.71 -10.57
C VAL A 184 -1.56 19.28 -11.91
N ASN A 185 -2.44 18.94 -12.88
CA ASN A 185 -2.04 18.42 -14.19
C ASN A 185 -1.80 19.49 -15.25
N GLY A 186 -1.96 20.78 -14.94
CA GLY A 186 -1.71 21.87 -15.87
C GLY A 186 -2.60 21.83 -17.12
N ALA A 187 -3.77 21.20 -17.05
CA ALA A 187 -4.78 21.27 -18.11
C ALA A 187 -5.58 22.56 -17.91
N GLU A 188 -5.23 23.59 -18.68
CA GLU A 188 -6.12 24.70 -19.01
C GLU A 188 -7.17 24.24 -20.04
#